data_fd30519f59974d89356a4b8c7e8e33a6
#
_entry.id   fd30519f59974d89356a4b8c7e8e33a6
#
_cell.length_a   1.000
_cell.length_b   1.000
_cell.length_c   1.000
_cell.angle_alpha   90.00
_cell.angle_beta   90.00
_cell.angle_gamma   90.00
#
_symmetry.space_group_name_H-M   'P 1'
#
loop_
_entity.id
_entity.type
_entity.pdbx_description
1 polymer ?
#
loop_
_entity_poly.entity_id
_entity_poly.type
_entity_poly.pdbx_seq_one_letter_code
_entity_poly.pdbx_strand_id
1 'polypeptide(L)'
;MVGNRHPTHDRRPTSGTTAALADSLTGTSDPAPPRVWVMMGHKAGDNSQILALAEALGWPFEIKRLVYRPTELMTNLLAPRTLLGIVRRRSSPLAPPWPDLIISAGRRNEPPCRWIQARAGKPVRLVHCGRPWAALECFDLVVTTPQYRLPQRDNVLHNLTPLQRVSAARLEEARALWQPKLAHLPRPHVAVMVGGDAGPYVLDAEAAALLGRAASAFAAKAGGSLLVTTSARTPAPAVAALAGALDGPHELFRWGPDAAADNPYFGYLAVADSFIVTCESMSMLAEACSTCKPVYMFDLDTGPQLRWPLLTSLIGEVPATSFARRLRRLRFQPLVYRTAMVTGPRRLTRDTRIIQGQLIAAGRAVWLGQDFPPGPPPVPLDDVARAVTRVKALTATADDHRIAAE
;
A
#
# COMPACT_ATOMS: atom_id res chain seq x y z
N MET A 1 20.68 -77.88 33.23
CA MET A 1 19.75 -79.04 33.20
C MET A 1 18.72 -78.70 32.12
N VAL A 2 18.88 -79.36 31.02
CA VAL A 2 18.01 -80.36 30.44
C VAL A 2 16.65 -79.79 30.07
N GLY A 3 16.32 -79.62 28.85
CA GLY A 3 16.21 -80.45 27.66
C GLY A 3 14.74 -80.28 27.21
N ASN A 4 14.29 -80.28 26.10
CA ASN A 4 14.41 -81.02 24.89
C ASN A 4 13.16 -80.77 23.97
N ARG A 5 13.42 -80.51 22.71
CA ARG A 5 12.81 -81.15 21.51
C ARG A 5 11.41 -80.78 21.01
N HIS A 6 11.46 -80.41 19.78
CA HIS A 6 10.52 -80.44 18.61
C HIS A 6 9.68 -81.76 18.53
N PRO A 7 8.66 -81.90 17.62
CA PRO A 7 8.67 -81.41 16.18
C PRO A 7 7.31 -81.06 15.51
N THR A 8 7.43 -80.41 14.37
CA THR A 8 6.76 -80.55 13.07
C THR A 8 5.24 -80.78 12.95
N HIS A 9 4.53 -79.94 12.19
CA HIS A 9 3.87 -80.40 10.96
C HIS A 9 3.43 -79.24 10.04
N ASP A 10 3.86 -79.41 8.85
CA ASP A 10 3.53 -78.77 7.57
C ASP A 10 2.03 -78.89 7.24
N ARG A 11 1.49 -77.80 6.64
CA ARG A 11 0.46 -77.86 5.60
C ARG A 11 0.16 -76.42 5.06
N ARG A 12 0.67 -76.14 3.90
CA ARG A 12 -0.03 -75.26 2.93
C ARG A 12 -1.26 -75.97 2.36
N PRO A 13 -2.35 -75.24 1.93
CA PRO A 13 -2.32 -74.77 0.60
C PRO A 13 -3.13 -73.46 0.29
N THR A 14 -2.68 -72.81 -0.73
CA THR A 14 -3.37 -72.24 -1.90
C THR A 14 -4.43 -71.16 -1.81
N SER A 15 -4.06 -70.08 -2.52
CA SER A 15 -4.88 -69.32 -3.46
C SER A 15 -5.96 -68.36 -2.97
N GLY A 16 -5.85 -67.09 -3.45
CA GLY A 16 -6.98 -66.22 -3.58
C GLY A 16 -6.64 -64.75 -3.65
N THR A 17 -6.12 -64.34 -4.75
CA THR A 17 -6.41 -63.07 -5.44
C THR A 17 -7.52 -62.21 -4.80
N THR A 18 -7.16 -61.17 -4.05
CA THR A 18 -7.98 -59.97 -3.83
C THR A 18 -7.14 -58.92 -3.08
N ALA A 19 -6.19 -58.32 -3.77
CA ALA A 19 -5.48 -57.13 -3.26
C ALA A 19 -4.91 -56.31 -4.40
N ALA A 20 -5.82 -55.83 -5.26
CA ALA A 20 -5.46 -54.90 -6.33
C ALA A 20 -6.70 -54.11 -6.74
N LEU A 21 -7.27 -53.32 -5.84
CA LEU A 21 -8.34 -52.33 -6.18
C LEU A 21 -8.57 -51.37 -4.99
N ALA A 22 -7.52 -50.80 -4.41
CA ALA A 22 -7.68 -49.80 -3.35
C ALA A 22 -6.58 -48.71 -3.38
N ASP A 23 -5.97 -48.46 -4.56
CA ASP A 23 -4.91 -47.43 -4.63
C ASP A 23 -5.06 -46.52 -5.84
N SER A 24 -6.33 -46.16 -6.19
CA SER A 24 -6.60 -45.25 -7.32
C SER A 24 -7.71 -44.24 -7.05
N LEU A 25 -7.91 -43.79 -5.82
CA LEU A 25 -8.81 -42.67 -5.54
C LEU A 25 -8.25 -41.85 -4.39
N THR A 26 -7.33 -40.91 -4.65
CA THR A 26 -7.19 -39.59 -4.00
C THR A 26 -5.93 -38.88 -4.50
N GLY A 27 -5.82 -38.72 -5.78
CA GLY A 27 -4.87 -37.78 -6.38
C GLY A 27 -5.60 -36.54 -6.87
N THR A 28 -6.31 -35.82 -6.02
CA THR A 28 -6.62 -34.42 -6.30
C THR A 28 -5.33 -33.62 -6.06
N SER A 29 -4.44 -33.64 -7.06
CA SER A 29 -3.35 -32.67 -7.10
C SER A 29 -3.99 -31.29 -7.12
N ASP A 30 -3.80 -30.51 -6.05
CA ASP A 30 -4.12 -29.10 -6.10
C ASP A 30 -3.56 -28.52 -7.40
N PRO A 31 -4.36 -27.80 -8.19
CA PRO A 31 -3.89 -27.24 -9.45
C PRO A 31 -2.64 -26.37 -9.16
N ALA A 32 -1.61 -26.53 -9.99
CA ALA A 32 -0.37 -25.80 -9.82
C ALA A 32 -0.67 -24.27 -9.71
N PRO A 33 -0.06 -23.57 -8.78
CA PRO A 33 -0.34 -22.15 -8.58
C PRO A 33 -0.09 -21.36 -9.88
N PRO A 34 -0.92 -20.34 -10.17
CA PRO A 34 -0.80 -19.57 -11.40
C PRO A 34 0.55 -18.83 -11.42
N ARG A 35 1.13 -18.69 -12.61
CA ARG A 35 2.31 -17.86 -12.82
C ARG A 35 1.93 -16.39 -12.74
N VAL A 36 2.43 -15.69 -11.73
CA VAL A 36 2.10 -14.29 -11.46
C VAL A 36 3.26 -13.36 -11.82
N TRP A 37 2.98 -12.34 -12.62
CA TRP A 37 3.91 -11.23 -12.86
C TRP A 37 3.45 -9.97 -12.14
N VAL A 38 4.37 -9.35 -11.38
CA VAL A 38 4.16 -8.08 -10.67
C VAL A 38 4.90 -6.98 -11.43
N MET A 39 4.14 -6.07 -12.04
CA MET A 39 4.68 -5.03 -12.92
C MET A 39 5.07 -3.78 -12.12
N MET A 40 6.33 -3.69 -11.73
CA MET A 40 6.84 -2.57 -10.94
C MET A 40 7.27 -1.38 -11.80
N GLY A 41 6.76 -0.21 -11.43
CA GLY A 41 7.11 1.07 -12.02
C GLY A 41 8.04 1.92 -11.15
N HIS A 42 8.02 3.25 -11.38
CA HIS A 42 8.88 4.21 -10.69
C HIS A 42 8.28 4.75 -9.37
N LYS A 43 6.97 4.56 -9.13
CA LYS A 43 6.30 5.10 -7.94
C LYS A 43 6.29 4.10 -6.80
N ALA A 44 6.94 4.44 -5.69
CA ALA A 44 7.03 3.58 -4.52
C ALA A 44 5.64 3.17 -3.97
N GLY A 45 4.68 4.11 -3.87
CA GLY A 45 3.33 3.82 -3.38
C GLY A 45 2.53 2.87 -4.28
N ASP A 46 2.68 2.97 -5.61
CA ASP A 46 2.06 2.04 -6.55
C ASP A 46 2.70 0.65 -6.41
N ASN A 47 4.03 0.59 -6.30
CA ASN A 47 4.77 -0.65 -6.10
C ASN A 47 4.42 -1.33 -4.77
N SER A 48 4.25 -0.57 -3.69
CA SER A 48 3.83 -1.11 -2.38
C SER A 48 2.49 -1.80 -2.46
N GLN A 49 1.50 -1.24 -3.17
CA GLN A 49 0.18 -1.84 -3.31
C GLN A 49 0.19 -3.17 -4.06
N ILE A 50 0.90 -3.24 -5.20
CA ILE A 50 0.96 -4.47 -5.99
C ILE A 50 1.75 -5.57 -5.29
N LEU A 51 2.78 -5.22 -4.52
CA LEU A 51 3.51 -6.16 -3.68
C LEU A 51 2.65 -6.65 -2.51
N ALA A 52 1.88 -5.75 -1.87
CA ALA A 52 0.95 -6.13 -0.81
C ALA A 52 -0.04 -7.21 -1.27
N LEU A 53 -0.61 -7.04 -2.48
CA LEU A 53 -1.51 -8.02 -3.06
C LEU A 53 -0.80 -9.32 -3.41
N ALA A 54 0.37 -9.24 -4.07
CA ALA A 54 1.11 -10.42 -4.49
C ALA A 54 1.59 -11.28 -3.31
N GLU A 55 2.11 -10.64 -2.25
CA GLU A 55 2.52 -11.32 -1.02
C GLU A 55 1.33 -11.96 -0.30
N ALA A 56 0.19 -11.25 -0.22
CA ALA A 56 -1.01 -11.75 0.45
C ALA A 56 -1.71 -12.90 -0.30
N LEU A 57 -1.53 -13.01 -1.62
CA LEU A 57 -2.03 -14.15 -2.40
C LEU A 57 -1.34 -15.47 -2.01
N GLY A 58 -0.10 -15.41 -1.54
CA GLY A 58 0.68 -16.58 -1.16
C GLY A 58 1.18 -17.42 -2.36
N TRP A 59 1.03 -16.94 -3.59
CA TRP A 59 1.50 -17.60 -4.80
C TRP A 59 2.93 -17.16 -5.16
N PRO A 60 3.74 -18.00 -5.80
CA PRO A 60 5.02 -17.58 -6.38
C PRO A 60 4.79 -16.48 -7.42
N PHE A 61 5.59 -15.43 -7.36
CA PHE A 61 5.49 -14.33 -8.32
C PHE A 61 6.86 -13.85 -8.81
N GLU A 62 6.87 -13.33 -10.03
CA GLU A 62 8.05 -12.74 -10.65
C GLU A 62 7.88 -11.22 -10.76
N ILE A 63 8.88 -10.48 -10.29
CA ILE A 63 8.91 -9.01 -10.40
C ILE A 63 9.45 -8.60 -11.76
N LYS A 64 8.64 -7.89 -12.53
CA LYS A 64 9.01 -7.24 -13.79
C LYS A 64 9.20 -5.74 -13.57
N ARG A 65 10.45 -5.28 -13.51
CA ARG A 65 10.78 -3.86 -13.34
C ARG A 65 10.80 -3.15 -14.68
N LEU A 66 10.05 -2.07 -14.82
CA LEU A 66 9.95 -1.29 -16.04
C LEU A 66 10.60 0.09 -15.89
N VAL A 67 11.42 0.46 -16.86
CA VAL A 67 12.02 1.79 -17.01
C VAL A 67 11.32 2.50 -18.16
N TYR A 68 10.78 3.69 -17.91
CA TYR A 68 9.97 4.42 -18.88
C TYR A 68 10.75 5.49 -19.62
N ARG A 69 10.30 5.77 -20.86
CA ARG A 69 10.74 6.91 -21.64
C ARG A 69 9.95 8.17 -21.24
N PRO A 70 10.46 9.38 -21.45
CA PRO A 70 9.70 10.61 -21.17
C PRO A 70 8.40 10.73 -21.97
N THR A 71 8.31 10.06 -23.14
CA THR A 71 7.17 10.09 -24.07
C THR A 71 6.08 9.05 -23.77
N GLU A 72 6.15 8.31 -22.66
CA GLU A 72 5.22 7.21 -22.35
C GLU A 72 3.75 7.64 -22.23
N LEU A 73 3.48 8.91 -21.94
CA LEU A 73 2.09 9.41 -21.85
C LEU A 73 1.39 9.40 -23.19
N MET A 74 2.12 9.71 -24.27
CA MET A 74 1.56 9.67 -25.64
C MET A 74 1.26 8.24 -26.06
N THR A 75 2.04 7.25 -25.61
CA THR A 75 1.80 5.85 -25.95
C THR A 75 0.50 5.31 -25.35
N ASN A 76 0.09 5.77 -24.16
CA ASN A 76 -1.20 5.38 -23.58
C ASN A 76 -2.39 5.81 -24.44
N LEU A 77 -2.28 6.93 -25.12
CA LEU A 77 -3.36 7.50 -25.91
C LEU A 77 -3.39 6.93 -27.33
N LEU A 78 -2.21 6.80 -27.96
CA LEU A 78 -2.08 6.48 -29.39
C LEU A 78 -1.81 4.98 -29.66
N ALA A 79 -1.20 4.27 -28.72
CA ALA A 79 -0.81 2.88 -28.86
C ALA A 79 -1.02 2.08 -27.57
N PRO A 80 -2.29 1.74 -27.24
CA PRO A 80 -2.64 1.18 -25.94
C PRO A 80 -2.11 -0.25 -25.67
N ARG A 81 -1.49 -0.90 -26.68
CA ARG A 81 -0.90 -2.25 -26.58
C ARG A 81 0.52 -2.23 -27.12
N THR A 82 1.46 -1.57 -26.42
CA THR A 82 2.81 -1.33 -26.94
C THR A 82 3.88 -1.36 -25.87
N LEU A 83 5.12 -1.63 -26.28
CA LEU A 83 6.34 -1.48 -25.48
C LEU A 83 7.13 -0.22 -25.85
N LEU A 84 6.61 0.66 -26.70
CA LEU A 84 7.33 1.88 -27.11
C LEU A 84 7.59 2.84 -25.95
N GLY A 85 6.72 2.83 -24.92
CA GLY A 85 6.87 3.67 -23.72
C GLY A 85 7.96 3.22 -22.74
N ILE A 86 8.56 2.04 -22.93
CA ILE A 86 9.60 1.51 -22.03
C ILE A 86 10.98 1.46 -22.69
N VAL A 87 12.02 1.55 -21.88
CA VAL A 87 13.42 1.35 -22.27
C VAL A 87 13.77 -0.12 -22.11
N ARG A 88 13.54 -0.93 -23.17
CA ARG A 88 13.67 -2.40 -23.13
C ARG A 88 14.97 -2.90 -22.54
N ARG A 89 16.11 -2.28 -22.88
CA ARG A 89 17.46 -2.69 -22.41
C ARG A 89 17.67 -2.50 -20.91
N ARG A 90 16.83 -1.64 -20.26
CA ARG A 90 16.90 -1.33 -18.83
C ARG A 90 15.70 -1.88 -18.05
N SER A 91 14.76 -2.51 -18.74
CA SER A 91 13.58 -3.13 -18.16
C SER A 91 13.75 -4.65 -18.11
N SER A 92 13.04 -5.30 -17.19
CA SER A 92 12.96 -6.76 -17.16
C SER A 92 12.44 -7.32 -18.48
N PRO A 93 12.94 -8.49 -18.94
CA PRO A 93 12.45 -9.14 -20.15
C PRO A 93 10.96 -9.46 -20.05
N LEU A 94 10.21 -9.12 -21.10
CA LEU A 94 8.80 -9.48 -21.27
C LEU A 94 8.71 -10.53 -22.38
N ALA A 95 9.00 -11.77 -22.05
CA ALA A 95 9.09 -12.91 -22.96
C ALA A 95 8.51 -14.18 -22.30
N PRO A 96 8.11 -15.19 -23.10
CA PRO A 96 7.65 -16.47 -22.57
C PRO A 96 8.64 -17.12 -21.60
N PRO A 97 8.14 -17.93 -20.66
CA PRO A 97 6.74 -18.38 -20.53
C PRO A 97 5.85 -17.29 -19.94
N TRP A 98 4.71 -17.05 -20.62
CA TRP A 98 3.78 -15.98 -20.24
C TRP A 98 3.07 -16.24 -18.92
N PRO A 99 2.69 -15.18 -18.17
CA PRO A 99 1.96 -15.30 -16.91
C PRO A 99 0.51 -15.74 -17.14
N ASP A 100 -0.13 -16.23 -16.08
CA ASP A 100 -1.58 -16.44 -15.99
C ASP A 100 -2.25 -15.20 -15.40
N LEU A 101 -1.53 -14.50 -14.50
CA LEU A 101 -1.98 -13.30 -13.82
C LEU A 101 -0.92 -12.20 -13.89
N ILE A 102 -1.35 -10.99 -14.20
CA ILE A 102 -0.56 -9.77 -14.09
C ILE A 102 -1.16 -8.89 -13.00
N ILE A 103 -0.35 -8.48 -12.03
CA ILE A 103 -0.69 -7.47 -11.03
C ILE A 103 0.06 -6.19 -11.37
N SER A 104 -0.67 -5.09 -11.59
CA SER A 104 -0.11 -3.82 -12.02
C SER A 104 -0.70 -2.64 -11.26
N ALA A 105 -0.01 -1.52 -11.28
CA ALA A 105 -0.52 -0.23 -10.82
C ALA A 105 0.06 0.90 -11.66
N GLY A 106 -0.70 2.00 -11.75
CA GLY A 106 -0.28 3.20 -12.45
C GLY A 106 -0.38 3.10 -13.97
N ARG A 107 -0.82 4.19 -14.57
CA ARG A 107 -1.12 4.30 -16.01
C ARG A 107 0.00 3.90 -16.96
N ARG A 108 1.27 4.00 -16.53
CA ARG A 108 2.43 3.68 -17.36
C ARG A 108 2.60 2.18 -17.60
N ASN A 109 2.08 1.36 -16.68
CA ASN A 109 2.11 -0.09 -16.79
C ASN A 109 1.02 -0.66 -17.72
N GLU A 110 -0.04 0.10 -18.01
CA GLU A 110 -1.18 -0.39 -18.78
C GLU A 110 -0.81 -0.87 -20.20
N PRO A 111 -0.10 -0.07 -21.05
CA PRO A 111 0.24 -0.52 -22.39
C PRO A 111 1.13 -1.77 -22.42
N PRO A 112 2.20 -1.92 -21.61
CA PRO A 112 2.97 -3.15 -21.53
C PRO A 112 2.14 -4.36 -21.09
N CYS A 113 1.26 -4.22 -20.11
CA CYS A 113 0.40 -5.32 -19.64
C CYS A 113 -0.54 -5.79 -20.73
N ARG A 114 -1.21 -4.87 -21.43
CA ARG A 114 -2.10 -5.16 -22.54
C ARG A 114 -1.36 -5.70 -23.76
N TRP A 115 -0.09 -5.33 -23.95
CA TRP A 115 0.77 -5.93 -24.98
C TRP A 115 1.06 -7.40 -24.66
N ILE A 116 1.32 -7.74 -23.38
CA ILE A 116 1.52 -9.13 -22.93
C ILE A 116 0.26 -9.95 -23.20
N GLN A 117 -0.92 -9.47 -22.78
CA GLN A 117 -2.20 -10.14 -23.06
C GLN A 117 -2.39 -10.46 -24.54
N ALA A 118 -2.05 -9.51 -25.43
CA ALA A 118 -2.18 -9.69 -26.88
C ALA A 118 -1.17 -10.68 -27.48
N ARG A 119 -0.04 -10.94 -26.80
CA ARG A 119 1.05 -11.80 -27.29
C ARG A 119 1.09 -13.18 -26.67
N ALA A 120 0.40 -13.39 -25.57
CA ALA A 120 0.51 -14.60 -24.78
C ALA A 120 -0.03 -15.86 -25.46
N GLY A 121 -0.95 -15.73 -26.42
CA GLY A 121 -1.61 -16.88 -27.07
C GLY A 121 -2.48 -17.71 -26.11
N LYS A 122 -2.68 -17.23 -24.87
CA LYS A 122 -3.55 -17.80 -23.85
C LYS A 122 -4.21 -16.67 -23.05
N PRO A 123 -5.30 -16.94 -22.31
CA PRO A 123 -5.88 -15.97 -21.39
C PRO A 123 -4.86 -15.54 -20.33
N VAL A 124 -4.70 -14.22 -20.15
CA VAL A 124 -3.87 -13.61 -19.10
C VAL A 124 -4.73 -12.63 -18.33
N ARG A 125 -5.00 -12.93 -17.06
CA ARG A 125 -5.79 -12.05 -16.19
C ARG A 125 -5.00 -10.80 -15.83
N LEU A 126 -5.65 -9.65 -15.87
CA LEU A 126 -5.03 -8.36 -15.56
C LEU A 126 -5.74 -7.68 -14.37
N VAL A 127 -5.04 -7.63 -13.24
CA VAL A 127 -5.46 -6.92 -12.03
C VAL A 127 -4.71 -5.59 -11.94
N HIS A 128 -5.44 -4.50 -11.76
CA HIS A 128 -4.87 -3.15 -11.67
C HIS A 128 -5.21 -2.47 -10.36
N CYS A 129 -4.20 -2.00 -9.63
CA CYS A 129 -4.38 -1.25 -8.39
C CYS A 129 -4.37 0.26 -8.66
N GLY A 130 -5.38 0.98 -8.13
CA GLY A 130 -5.53 2.41 -8.25
C GLY A 130 -6.48 2.82 -9.38
N ARG A 131 -6.09 3.85 -10.15
CA ARG A 131 -6.91 4.41 -11.23
C ARG A 131 -6.30 4.13 -12.60
N PRO A 132 -6.94 3.30 -13.42
CA PRO A 132 -6.52 3.13 -14.81
C PRO A 132 -6.93 4.32 -15.69
N TRP A 133 -6.19 4.53 -16.76
CA TRP A 133 -6.54 5.46 -17.84
C TRP A 133 -7.30 4.75 -18.96
N ALA A 134 -6.97 3.48 -19.23
CA ALA A 134 -7.73 2.66 -20.17
C ALA A 134 -9.17 2.44 -19.70
N ALA A 135 -10.03 2.00 -20.58
CA ALA A 135 -11.40 1.62 -20.26
C ALA A 135 -11.39 0.47 -19.23
N LEU A 136 -12.36 0.48 -18.29
CA LEU A 136 -12.39 -0.49 -17.19
C LEU A 136 -12.55 -1.93 -17.68
N GLU A 137 -13.17 -2.12 -18.82
CA GLU A 137 -13.38 -3.40 -19.49
C GLU A 137 -12.06 -4.07 -19.97
N CYS A 138 -10.95 -3.32 -19.99
CA CYS A 138 -9.63 -3.84 -20.30
C CYS A 138 -8.98 -4.61 -19.15
N PHE A 139 -9.60 -4.62 -17.98
CA PHE A 139 -9.09 -5.23 -16.75
C PHE A 139 -10.07 -6.27 -16.22
N ASP A 140 -9.55 -7.40 -15.78
CA ASP A 140 -10.37 -8.42 -15.10
C ASP A 140 -10.77 -7.95 -13.70
N LEU A 141 -9.91 -7.18 -13.03
CA LEU A 141 -10.22 -6.53 -11.75
C LEU A 141 -9.46 -5.20 -11.61
N VAL A 142 -10.16 -4.18 -11.16
CA VAL A 142 -9.57 -2.91 -10.71
C VAL A 142 -9.80 -2.78 -9.21
N VAL A 143 -8.72 -2.79 -8.43
CA VAL A 143 -8.77 -2.52 -6.98
C VAL A 143 -8.52 -1.03 -6.78
N THR A 144 -9.52 -0.30 -6.34
CA THR A 144 -9.49 1.17 -6.27
C THR A 144 -9.89 1.70 -4.91
N THR A 145 -9.72 3.01 -4.73
CA THR A 145 -10.13 3.73 -3.52
C THR A 145 -11.02 4.92 -3.88
N PRO A 146 -11.86 5.41 -2.96
CA PRO A 146 -12.87 6.44 -3.24
C PRO A 146 -12.33 7.74 -3.82
N GLN A 147 -11.07 8.07 -3.54
CA GLN A 147 -10.39 9.27 -4.07
C GLN A 147 -10.39 9.35 -5.60
N TYR A 148 -10.53 8.21 -6.29
CA TYR A 148 -10.51 8.13 -7.75
C TYR A 148 -11.90 8.20 -8.40
N ARG A 149 -12.97 8.10 -7.61
CA ARG A 149 -14.36 8.24 -8.07
C ARG A 149 -14.72 7.32 -9.24
N LEU A 150 -14.19 6.10 -9.25
CA LEU A 150 -14.56 5.12 -10.26
C LEU A 150 -16.01 4.66 -10.07
N PRO A 151 -16.72 4.29 -11.15
CA PRO A 151 -18.09 3.78 -11.04
C PRO A 151 -18.12 2.41 -10.35
N GLN A 152 -19.27 2.08 -9.76
CA GLN A 152 -19.56 0.74 -9.26
C GLN A 152 -19.74 -0.19 -10.45
N ARG A 153 -18.93 -1.24 -10.53
CA ARG A 153 -18.98 -2.30 -11.56
C ARG A 153 -18.49 -3.62 -10.97
N ASP A 154 -18.87 -4.74 -11.57
CA ASP A 154 -18.50 -6.07 -11.07
C ASP A 154 -16.98 -6.29 -11.06
N ASN A 155 -16.27 -5.70 -12.01
CA ASN A 155 -14.81 -5.76 -12.08
C ASN A 155 -14.10 -4.60 -11.34
N VAL A 156 -14.80 -3.83 -10.49
CA VAL A 156 -14.20 -2.75 -9.70
C VAL A 156 -14.45 -3.01 -8.21
N LEU A 157 -13.37 -3.29 -7.49
CA LEU A 157 -13.39 -3.43 -6.03
C LEU A 157 -13.04 -2.10 -5.37
N HIS A 158 -13.99 -1.53 -4.65
CA HIS A 158 -13.79 -0.32 -3.87
C HIS A 158 -13.31 -0.67 -2.46
N ASN A 159 -12.08 -0.34 -2.15
CA ASN A 159 -11.48 -0.44 -0.83
C ASN A 159 -11.55 0.91 -0.11
N LEU A 160 -11.54 0.90 1.22
CA LEU A 160 -11.47 2.12 2.03
C LEU A 160 -10.10 2.80 1.87
N THR A 161 -9.03 1.99 1.89
CA THR A 161 -7.64 2.46 1.80
C THR A 161 -6.88 1.79 0.65
N PRO A 162 -5.76 2.39 0.19
CA PRO A 162 -4.80 1.69 -0.66
C PRO A 162 -4.31 0.40 0.00
N LEU A 163 -4.06 -0.63 -0.79
CA LEU A 163 -3.47 -1.87 -0.30
C LEU A 163 -2.11 -1.58 0.36
N GLN A 164 -1.85 -2.21 1.48
CA GLN A 164 -0.67 -1.98 2.30
C GLN A 164 -0.08 -3.30 2.81
N ARG A 165 1.19 -3.27 3.22
CA ARG A 165 1.96 -4.46 3.61
C ARG A 165 2.06 -4.66 5.13
N VAL A 166 1.22 -4.01 5.90
CA VAL A 166 1.18 -4.17 7.36
C VAL A 166 0.44 -5.45 7.70
N SER A 167 1.12 -6.35 8.40
CA SER A 167 0.56 -7.58 8.95
C SER A 167 0.99 -7.75 10.40
N ALA A 168 0.26 -8.53 11.18
CA ALA A 168 0.59 -8.80 12.58
C ALA A 168 2.00 -9.40 12.72
N ALA A 169 2.35 -10.37 11.87
CA ALA A 169 3.67 -11.00 11.88
C ALA A 169 4.79 -9.99 11.59
N ARG A 170 4.61 -9.15 10.58
CA ARG A 170 5.61 -8.13 10.21
C ARG A 170 5.77 -7.04 11.26
N LEU A 171 4.67 -6.64 11.92
CA LEU A 171 4.74 -5.70 13.03
C LEU A 171 5.43 -6.31 14.24
N GLU A 172 5.21 -7.59 14.53
CA GLU A 172 5.86 -8.26 15.65
C GLU A 172 7.37 -8.43 15.42
N GLU A 173 7.78 -8.84 14.23
CA GLU A 173 9.19 -8.88 13.83
C GLU A 173 9.85 -7.50 13.96
N ALA A 174 9.21 -6.46 13.44
CA ALA A 174 9.71 -5.09 13.54
C ALA A 174 9.75 -4.61 14.99
N ARG A 175 8.77 -4.96 15.82
CA ARG A 175 8.73 -4.64 17.25
C ARG A 175 9.92 -5.25 17.98
N ALA A 176 10.16 -6.55 17.80
CA ALA A 176 11.29 -7.24 18.43
C ALA A 176 12.64 -6.59 18.12
N LEU A 177 12.79 -6.09 16.87
CA LEU A 177 14.02 -5.41 16.44
C LEU A 177 14.16 -3.98 16.99
N TRP A 178 13.07 -3.20 17.00
CA TRP A 178 13.12 -1.77 17.24
C TRP A 178 12.79 -1.35 18.69
N GLN A 179 11.99 -2.11 19.43
CA GLN A 179 11.64 -1.79 20.80
C GLN A 179 12.87 -1.64 21.74
N PRO A 180 13.90 -2.53 21.67
CA PRO A 180 15.10 -2.33 22.47
C PRO A 180 15.90 -1.08 22.11
N LYS A 181 15.93 -0.73 20.80
CA LYS A 181 16.66 0.45 20.31
C LYS A 181 16.04 1.76 20.80
N LEU A 182 14.73 1.78 21.04
CA LEU A 182 13.94 2.94 21.43
C LEU A 182 13.59 2.97 22.93
N ALA A 183 14.09 2.02 23.71
CA ALA A 183 13.80 1.87 25.14
C ALA A 183 14.27 3.08 25.99
N HIS A 184 15.21 3.87 25.46
CA HIS A 184 15.72 5.08 26.12
C HIS A 184 14.75 6.28 26.05
N LEU A 185 13.74 6.21 25.18
CA LEU A 185 12.75 7.27 25.00
C LEU A 185 11.54 7.06 25.91
N PRO A 186 11.00 8.14 26.52
CA PRO A 186 9.81 8.04 27.34
C PRO A 186 8.56 7.68 26.51
N ARG A 187 7.68 6.89 27.09
CA ARG A 187 6.37 6.55 26.52
C ARG A 187 5.30 7.53 27.01
N PRO A 188 4.22 7.77 26.24
CA PRO A 188 3.88 7.09 24.98
C PRO A 188 4.74 7.56 23.80
N HIS A 189 4.99 6.66 22.84
CA HIS A 189 5.67 6.99 21.59
C HIS A 189 4.67 7.49 20.54
N VAL A 190 4.90 8.67 20.00
CA VAL A 190 4.10 9.25 18.91
C VAL A 190 4.90 9.19 17.60
N ALA A 191 4.48 8.35 16.66
CA ALA A 191 5.15 8.29 15.36
C ALA A 191 4.67 9.44 14.45
N VAL A 192 5.59 10.26 13.94
CA VAL A 192 5.33 11.34 13.00
C VAL A 192 5.77 10.91 11.61
N MET A 193 4.80 10.60 10.74
CA MET A 193 5.02 10.08 9.40
C MET A 193 4.88 11.18 8.36
N VAL A 194 6.01 11.62 7.81
CA VAL A 194 6.09 12.82 6.96
C VAL A 194 6.21 12.43 5.50
N GLY A 195 5.15 12.70 4.72
CA GLY A 195 5.14 12.53 3.29
C GLY A 195 5.90 13.64 2.57
N GLY A 196 5.22 14.45 1.79
CA GLY A 196 5.83 15.56 1.04
C GLY A 196 4.89 16.13 -0.02
N ASP A 197 5.43 16.80 -1.03
CA ASP A 197 4.61 17.40 -2.08
C ASP A 197 3.82 16.34 -2.86
N ALA A 198 2.50 16.51 -2.93
CA ALA A 198 1.62 15.62 -3.68
C ALA A 198 0.33 16.30 -4.13
N GLY A 199 0.10 16.39 -5.43
CA GLY A 199 -1.10 17.02 -5.98
C GLY A 199 -1.21 18.50 -5.56
N PRO A 200 -2.31 18.91 -4.90
CA PRO A 200 -2.49 20.29 -4.45
C PRO A 200 -1.74 20.60 -3.16
N TYR A 201 -1.19 19.61 -2.49
CA TYR A 201 -0.54 19.73 -1.18
C TYR A 201 0.95 20.05 -1.34
N VAL A 202 1.43 20.98 -0.52
CA VAL A 202 2.83 21.42 -0.50
C VAL A 202 3.32 21.40 0.93
N LEU A 203 4.38 20.65 1.18
CA LEU A 203 5.10 20.64 2.44
C LEU A 203 6.32 21.57 2.32
N ASP A 204 6.15 22.85 2.60
CA ASP A 204 7.26 23.79 2.67
C ASP A 204 7.84 23.91 4.08
N ALA A 205 8.86 24.73 4.24
CA ALA A 205 9.55 24.92 5.52
C ALA A 205 8.61 25.44 6.64
N GLU A 206 7.64 26.32 6.32
CA GLU A 206 6.68 26.84 7.29
C GLU A 206 5.74 25.76 7.80
N ALA A 207 5.15 24.96 6.89
CA ALA A 207 4.27 23.86 7.24
C ALA A 207 5.02 22.75 8.00
N ALA A 208 6.27 22.49 7.63
CA ALA A 208 7.11 21.51 8.31
C ALA A 208 7.49 21.96 9.72
N ALA A 209 7.85 23.23 9.91
CA ALA A 209 8.10 23.80 11.24
C ALA A 209 6.83 23.78 12.12
N LEU A 210 5.66 24.05 11.52
CA LEU A 210 4.40 23.95 12.26
C LEU A 210 4.10 22.52 12.68
N LEU A 211 4.31 21.55 11.78
CA LEU A 211 4.18 20.12 12.11
C LEU A 211 5.10 19.76 13.29
N GLY A 212 6.36 20.19 13.26
CA GLY A 212 7.32 19.93 14.35
C GLY A 212 6.84 20.45 15.69
N ARG A 213 6.42 21.72 15.74
CA ARG A 213 5.88 22.32 16.98
C ARG A 213 4.61 21.63 17.46
N ALA A 214 3.67 21.34 16.56
CA ALA A 214 2.42 20.69 16.91
C ALA A 214 2.63 19.25 17.42
N ALA A 215 3.53 18.51 16.80
CA ALA A 215 3.88 17.15 17.22
C ALA A 215 4.58 17.17 18.60
N SER A 216 5.52 18.10 18.82
CA SER A 216 6.21 18.25 20.10
C SER A 216 5.24 18.60 21.23
N ALA A 217 4.33 19.57 21.00
CA ALA A 217 3.30 19.91 21.98
C ALA A 217 2.36 18.74 22.27
N PHE A 218 2.00 17.95 21.23
CA PHE A 218 1.16 16.77 21.38
C PHE A 218 1.85 15.70 22.24
N ALA A 219 3.11 15.38 21.98
CA ALA A 219 3.86 14.41 22.76
C ALA A 219 4.12 14.89 24.20
N ALA A 220 4.49 16.16 24.39
CA ALA A 220 4.75 16.77 25.71
C ALA A 220 3.51 16.71 26.59
N LYS A 221 2.30 16.96 26.06
CA LYS A 221 1.04 16.85 26.81
C LYS A 221 0.83 15.47 27.44
N ALA A 222 1.35 14.42 26.79
CA ALA A 222 1.27 13.04 27.28
C ALA A 222 2.55 12.58 28.03
N GLY A 223 3.55 13.43 28.18
CA GLY A 223 4.86 13.07 28.76
C GLY A 223 5.66 12.08 27.91
N GLY A 224 5.35 12.00 26.61
CA GLY A 224 5.91 11.03 25.69
C GLY A 224 7.05 11.55 24.82
N SER A 225 7.36 10.79 23.77
CA SER A 225 8.42 11.08 22.79
C SER A 225 7.95 10.96 21.36
N LEU A 226 8.73 11.53 20.42
CA LEU A 226 8.46 11.50 19.00
C LEU A 226 9.37 10.52 18.27
N LEU A 227 8.78 9.73 17.37
CA LEU A 227 9.48 8.90 16.40
C LEU A 227 9.20 9.46 15.00
N VAL A 228 10.09 10.31 14.50
CA VAL A 228 9.86 11.07 13.27
C VAL A 228 10.53 10.40 12.09
N THR A 229 9.78 10.15 11.01
CA THR A 229 10.35 9.64 9.76
C THR A 229 9.91 10.50 8.58
N THR A 230 10.87 10.84 7.71
CA THR A 230 10.62 11.54 6.47
C THR A 230 10.58 10.57 5.28
N SER A 231 10.19 11.04 4.10
CA SER A 231 10.06 10.23 2.88
C SER A 231 10.90 10.80 1.72
N ALA A 232 11.02 10.02 0.65
CA ALA A 232 11.65 10.46 -0.61
C ALA A 232 11.03 11.73 -1.22
N ARG A 233 9.79 12.07 -0.83
CA ARG A 233 9.07 13.26 -1.31
C ARG A 233 9.21 14.47 -0.40
N THR A 234 9.81 14.31 0.78
CA THR A 234 9.97 15.40 1.75
C THR A 234 11.09 16.32 1.26
N PRO A 235 10.80 17.60 0.92
CA PRO A 235 11.83 18.52 0.43
C PRO A 235 12.89 18.80 1.51
N ALA A 236 14.16 18.93 1.12
CA ALA A 236 15.26 19.18 2.06
C ALA A 236 15.05 20.42 2.96
N PRO A 237 14.53 21.56 2.45
CA PRO A 237 14.20 22.70 3.33
C PRO A 237 13.12 22.38 4.37
N ALA A 238 12.14 21.52 4.02
CA ALA A 238 11.12 21.08 4.95
C ALA A 238 11.70 20.16 6.03
N VAL A 239 12.61 19.24 5.65
CA VAL A 239 13.33 18.39 6.62
C VAL A 239 14.12 19.23 7.63
N ALA A 240 14.85 20.25 7.16
CA ALA A 240 15.61 21.14 8.02
C ALA A 240 14.72 21.95 8.98
N ALA A 241 13.61 22.51 8.46
CA ALA A 241 12.68 23.28 9.24
C ALA A 241 11.92 22.42 10.28
N LEU A 242 11.55 21.20 9.91
CA LEU A 242 10.96 20.21 10.81
C LEU A 242 11.94 19.91 11.96
N ALA A 243 13.18 19.54 11.62
CA ALA A 243 14.21 19.19 12.61
C ALA A 243 14.48 20.34 13.59
N GLY A 244 14.54 21.59 13.10
CA GLY A 244 14.74 22.77 13.94
C GLY A 244 13.53 23.17 14.79
N ALA A 245 12.36 22.57 14.53
CA ALA A 245 11.13 22.85 15.25
C ALA A 245 10.68 21.71 16.19
N LEU A 246 11.41 20.58 16.19
CA LEU A 246 11.21 19.51 17.17
C LEU A 246 11.74 19.95 18.54
N ASP A 247 10.98 19.64 19.58
CA ASP A 247 11.32 19.89 20.97
C ASP A 247 10.98 18.66 21.81
N GLY A 248 11.71 18.45 22.93
CA GLY A 248 11.57 17.29 23.80
C GLY A 248 12.26 16.03 23.26
N PRO A 249 12.04 14.87 23.94
CA PRO A 249 12.63 13.59 23.53
C PRO A 249 12.14 13.13 22.16
N HIS A 250 13.07 12.91 21.23
CA HIS A 250 12.70 12.43 19.90
C HIS A 250 13.83 11.70 19.19
N GLU A 251 13.45 10.82 18.23
CA GLU A 251 14.31 10.25 17.20
C GLU A 251 13.85 10.76 15.84
N LEU A 252 14.77 11.26 15.01
CA LEU A 252 14.49 11.74 13.65
C LEU A 252 15.24 10.93 12.61
N PHE A 253 14.52 10.09 11.87
CA PHE A 253 15.05 9.43 10.68
C PHE A 253 14.83 10.31 9.44
N ARG A 254 15.94 10.70 8.82
CA ARG A 254 15.94 11.41 7.53
C ARG A 254 16.08 10.41 6.40
N TRP A 255 15.04 10.30 5.58
CA TRP A 255 15.10 9.41 4.43
C TRP A 255 16.24 9.83 3.47
N GLY A 256 17.01 8.85 3.00
CA GLY A 256 18.04 8.99 2.00
C GLY A 256 18.17 7.69 1.19
N PRO A 257 18.70 7.74 -0.04
CA PRO A 257 18.89 6.54 -0.86
C PRO A 257 19.78 5.49 -0.17
N ASP A 258 20.77 5.94 0.59
CA ASP A 258 21.75 5.08 1.26
C ASP A 258 21.27 4.58 2.62
N ALA A 259 20.21 5.18 3.17
CA ALA A 259 19.66 4.84 4.49
C ALA A 259 18.56 3.76 4.43
N ALA A 260 18.39 3.08 3.30
CA ALA A 260 17.31 2.12 3.10
C ALA A 260 17.43 0.87 3.99
N ALA A 261 18.65 0.46 4.32
CA ALA A 261 18.92 -0.74 5.14
C ALA A 261 18.49 -0.55 6.61
N ASP A 262 18.63 0.67 7.15
CA ASP A 262 18.35 1.01 8.55
C ASP A 262 17.04 1.80 8.70
N ASN A 263 16.12 1.67 7.75
CA ASN A 263 14.88 2.43 7.76
C ASN A 263 13.95 1.96 8.88
N PRO A 264 13.68 2.80 9.90
CA PRO A 264 12.88 2.44 11.07
C PRO A 264 11.37 2.43 10.79
N TYR A 265 10.93 2.65 9.57
CA TYR A 265 9.53 2.91 9.23
C TYR A 265 8.57 1.85 9.81
N PHE A 266 8.84 0.55 9.57
CA PHE A 266 8.04 -0.53 10.14
C PHE A 266 8.24 -0.69 11.65
N GLY A 267 9.43 -0.37 12.16
CA GLY A 267 9.69 -0.28 13.58
C GLY A 267 8.80 0.76 14.27
N TYR A 268 8.73 1.97 13.70
CA TYR A 268 7.88 3.03 14.23
C TYR A 268 6.39 2.67 14.15
N LEU A 269 5.94 2.03 13.07
CA LEU A 269 4.57 1.48 12.99
C LEU A 269 4.29 0.48 14.10
N ALA A 270 5.25 -0.40 14.40
CA ALA A 270 5.10 -1.45 15.39
C ALA A 270 5.09 -0.94 16.84
N VAL A 271 6.01 -0.01 17.19
CA VAL A 271 6.24 0.40 18.57
C VAL A 271 5.44 1.62 19.02
N ALA A 272 5.02 2.51 18.10
CA ALA A 272 4.28 3.72 18.43
C ALA A 272 2.94 3.40 19.10
N ASP A 273 2.51 4.31 20.00
CA ASP A 273 1.20 4.25 20.67
C ASP A 273 0.14 5.04 19.89
N SER A 274 0.57 6.06 19.13
CA SER A 274 -0.28 6.85 18.23
C SER A 274 0.54 7.41 17.06
N PHE A 275 -0.17 7.95 16.07
CA PHE A 275 0.44 8.46 14.84
C PHE A 275 0.00 9.88 14.52
N ILE A 276 0.94 10.70 14.05
CA ILE A 276 0.65 11.95 13.34
C ILE A 276 1.12 11.75 11.89
N VAL A 277 0.21 11.87 10.93
CA VAL A 277 0.50 11.61 9.52
C VAL A 277 0.13 12.82 8.67
N THR A 278 1.02 13.26 7.78
CA THR A 278 0.69 14.32 6.83
C THR A 278 -0.41 13.86 5.87
N CYS A 279 -1.45 14.68 5.70
CA CYS A 279 -2.75 14.29 5.14
C CYS A 279 -2.73 13.89 3.65
N GLU A 280 -1.67 14.20 2.91
CA GLU A 280 -1.53 13.87 1.49
C GLU A 280 -1.00 12.44 1.26
N SER A 281 -0.40 11.81 2.29
CA SER A 281 0.24 10.50 2.16
C SER A 281 -0.73 9.36 2.43
N MET A 282 -1.53 9.01 1.41
CA MET A 282 -2.55 7.96 1.54
C MET A 282 -1.98 6.59 1.94
N SER A 283 -0.75 6.25 1.51
CA SER A 283 -0.12 4.99 1.90
C SER A 283 0.23 4.97 3.39
N MET A 284 0.85 6.07 3.89
CA MET A 284 1.18 6.17 5.32
C MET A 284 -0.07 6.20 6.20
N LEU A 285 -1.15 6.88 5.74
CA LEU A 285 -2.44 6.85 6.44
C LEU A 285 -3.03 5.44 6.49
N ALA A 286 -3.00 4.71 5.37
CA ALA A 286 -3.48 3.33 5.31
C ALA A 286 -2.69 2.42 6.25
N GLU A 287 -1.36 2.53 6.24
CA GLU A 287 -0.46 1.73 7.07
C GLU A 287 -0.64 2.05 8.56
N ALA A 288 -0.73 3.33 8.93
CA ALA A 288 -1.01 3.74 10.31
C ALA A 288 -2.39 3.25 10.78
N CYS A 289 -3.45 3.46 9.99
CA CYS A 289 -4.80 2.99 10.32
C CYS A 289 -4.91 1.45 10.43
N SER A 290 -4.04 0.71 9.75
CA SER A 290 -4.01 -0.77 9.82
C SER A 290 -3.46 -1.29 11.16
N THR A 291 -2.79 -0.44 11.92
CA THR A 291 -2.34 -0.79 13.28
C THR A 291 -3.46 -0.75 14.32
N CYS A 292 -4.63 -0.25 13.98
CA CYS A 292 -5.78 0.01 14.86
C CYS A 292 -5.48 0.94 16.05
N LYS A 293 -4.40 1.71 15.98
CA LYS A 293 -4.01 2.72 16.97
C LYS A 293 -4.50 4.11 16.53
N PRO A 294 -4.57 5.10 17.43
CA PRO A 294 -5.01 6.46 17.11
C PRO A 294 -4.15 7.11 16.02
N VAL A 295 -4.80 7.66 14.99
CA VAL A 295 -4.16 8.34 13.87
C VAL A 295 -4.66 9.77 13.77
N TYR A 296 -3.75 10.73 13.87
CA TYR A 296 -4.01 12.16 13.75
C TYR A 296 -3.49 12.66 12.40
N MET A 297 -4.35 13.25 11.59
CA MET A 297 -3.98 13.80 10.28
C MET A 297 -3.52 15.24 10.44
N PHE A 298 -2.30 15.56 9.96
CA PHE A 298 -1.83 16.93 9.87
C PHE A 298 -2.22 17.53 8.52
N ASP A 299 -2.96 18.65 8.55
CA ASP A 299 -3.49 19.29 7.34
C ASP A 299 -2.43 20.14 6.62
N LEU A 300 -2.09 19.75 5.41
CA LEU A 300 -1.23 20.52 4.50
C LEU A 300 -2.05 21.46 3.57
N ASP A 301 -3.32 21.16 3.37
CA ASP A 301 -4.21 22.02 2.64
C ASP A 301 -4.85 23.01 3.62
N THR A 302 -4.11 23.99 4.02
CA THR A 302 -4.62 25.08 4.80
C THR A 302 -5.74 25.81 4.07
N GLY A 303 -6.85 25.10 3.93
CA GLY A 303 -8.16 25.70 3.76
C GLY A 303 -8.32 26.64 4.94
N PRO A 304 -8.46 27.95 4.72
CA PRO A 304 -7.93 28.94 5.63
C PRO A 304 -8.60 29.07 6.97
N GLN A 305 -9.65 28.38 7.26
CA GLN A 305 -10.49 28.86 8.37
C GLN A 305 -11.03 27.77 9.31
N LEU A 306 -10.92 26.50 8.95
CA LEU A 306 -11.58 25.47 9.77
C LEU A 306 -10.62 24.60 10.61
N ARG A 307 -9.34 24.47 10.20
CA ARG A 307 -8.43 23.48 10.80
C ARG A 307 -7.24 24.08 11.54
N TRP A 308 -6.76 25.25 11.15
CA TRP A 308 -5.71 25.99 11.89
C TRP A 308 -6.13 26.43 13.29
N PRO A 309 -7.39 26.83 13.54
CA PRO A 309 -7.83 27.13 14.90
C PRO A 309 -7.73 25.93 15.87
N LEU A 310 -7.87 24.70 15.35
CA LEU A 310 -7.70 23.49 16.18
C LEU A 310 -6.25 23.26 16.60
N LEU A 311 -5.29 23.64 15.74
CA LEU A 311 -3.87 23.60 16.09
C LEU A 311 -3.46 24.70 17.08
N THR A 312 -4.07 25.87 17.04
CA THR A 312 -3.79 26.95 18.00
C THR A 312 -4.13 26.58 19.43
N SER A 313 -5.10 25.69 19.63
CA SER A 313 -5.41 25.15 20.96
C SER A 313 -4.30 24.26 21.54
N LEU A 314 -3.45 23.69 20.67
CA LEU A 314 -2.33 22.83 21.06
C LEU A 314 -1.02 23.62 21.28
N ILE A 315 -0.74 24.59 20.43
CA ILE A 315 0.59 25.24 20.35
C ILE A 315 0.57 26.75 20.57
N GLY A 316 -0.58 27.34 20.95
CA GLY A 316 -0.75 28.78 21.08
C GLY A 316 -0.89 29.49 19.74
N GLU A 317 -0.82 30.83 19.71
CA GLU A 317 -0.99 31.63 18.50
C GLU A 317 0.04 31.29 17.44
N VAL A 318 -0.45 30.80 16.29
CA VAL A 318 0.38 30.58 15.10
C VAL A 318 0.49 31.91 14.36
N PRO A 319 1.70 32.44 14.09
CA PRO A 319 1.86 33.67 13.32
C PRO A 319 1.14 33.54 11.97
N ALA A 320 0.18 34.40 11.75
CA ALA A 320 -0.60 34.42 10.50
C ALA A 320 0.23 35.07 9.39
N THR A 321 1.22 34.39 8.86
CA THR A 321 1.91 34.81 7.64
C THR A 321 1.03 34.52 6.43
N SER A 322 -0.06 35.33 6.33
CA SER A 322 -1.09 35.14 5.31
C SER A 322 -0.57 35.24 3.88
N PHE A 323 0.54 35.93 3.66
CA PHE A 323 1.14 36.16 2.35
C PHE A 323 1.90 34.90 1.84
N ALA A 324 2.75 34.31 2.65
CA ALA A 324 3.45 33.06 2.28
C ALA A 324 2.47 31.92 1.99
N ARG A 325 1.37 31.86 2.74
CA ARG A 325 0.28 30.90 2.55
C ARG A 325 -0.49 31.12 1.25
N ARG A 326 -0.72 32.40 0.87
CA ARG A 326 -1.31 32.76 -0.44
C ARG A 326 -0.37 32.41 -1.59
N LEU A 327 0.94 32.66 -1.46
CA LEU A 327 1.96 32.32 -2.47
C LEU A 327 2.09 30.78 -2.66
N ARG A 328 1.96 29.97 -1.61
CA ARG A 328 1.90 28.51 -1.74
C ARG A 328 0.77 28.05 -2.67
N ARG A 329 -0.40 28.67 -2.57
CA ARG A 329 -1.54 28.34 -3.42
C ARG A 329 -1.35 28.77 -4.88
N LEU A 330 -0.50 29.77 -5.12
CA LEU A 330 -0.21 30.29 -6.46
C LEU A 330 0.93 29.53 -7.16
N ARG A 331 1.56 28.54 -6.53
CA ARG A 331 2.52 27.67 -7.22
C ARG A 331 1.85 27.00 -8.42
N PHE A 332 2.54 26.96 -9.55
CA PHE A 332 2.00 26.46 -10.81
C PHE A 332 1.41 25.04 -10.69
N GLN A 333 2.14 24.13 -10.10
CA GLN A 333 1.71 22.72 -9.97
C GLN A 333 0.44 22.54 -9.10
N PRO A 334 0.34 23.07 -7.86
CA PRO A 334 -0.89 23.04 -7.08
C PRO A 334 -2.06 23.73 -7.76
N LEU A 335 -1.82 24.85 -8.43
CA LEU A 335 -2.86 25.60 -9.15
C LEU A 335 -3.44 24.77 -10.30
N VAL A 336 -2.58 24.20 -11.15
CA VAL A 336 -3.00 23.31 -12.25
C VAL A 336 -3.78 22.10 -11.72
N TYR A 337 -3.32 21.51 -10.63
CA TYR A 337 -4.02 20.37 -10.03
C TYR A 337 -5.40 20.75 -9.49
N ARG A 338 -5.52 21.89 -8.79
CA ARG A 338 -6.80 22.41 -8.29
C ARG A 338 -7.77 22.74 -9.41
N THR A 339 -7.28 23.39 -10.46
CA THR A 339 -8.07 23.68 -11.66
C THR A 339 -8.54 22.39 -12.31
N ALA A 340 -7.65 21.41 -12.50
CA ALA A 340 -8.00 20.12 -13.06
C ALA A 340 -9.02 19.35 -12.20
N MET A 341 -8.99 19.48 -10.88
CA MET A 341 -9.99 18.88 -9.99
C MET A 341 -11.37 19.50 -10.13
N VAL A 342 -11.46 20.79 -10.47
CA VAL A 342 -12.73 21.53 -10.64
C VAL A 342 -13.30 21.33 -12.04
N THR A 343 -12.46 21.47 -13.08
CA THR A 343 -12.88 21.51 -14.48
C THR A 343 -12.66 20.18 -15.22
N GLY A 344 -11.78 19.31 -14.74
CA GLY A 344 -11.42 18.06 -15.40
C GLY A 344 -12.46 16.95 -15.19
N PRO A 345 -12.44 15.93 -16.06
CA PRO A 345 -13.29 14.76 -15.90
C PRO A 345 -13.05 14.11 -14.53
N ARG A 346 -14.12 13.90 -13.76
CA ARG A 346 -14.05 13.33 -12.38
C ARG A 346 -13.23 12.05 -12.31
N ARG A 347 -13.35 11.18 -13.31
CA ARG A 347 -12.60 9.94 -13.44
C ARG A 347 -11.08 10.14 -13.56
N LEU A 348 -10.61 11.26 -14.08
CA LEU A 348 -9.18 11.56 -14.27
C LEU A 348 -8.59 12.40 -13.14
N THR A 349 -9.38 12.82 -12.18
CA THR A 349 -8.94 13.58 -11.01
C THR A 349 -8.82 12.69 -9.76
N ARG A 350 -8.02 13.12 -8.79
CA ARG A 350 -7.83 12.45 -7.51
C ARG A 350 -8.17 13.41 -6.38
N ASP A 351 -9.19 13.10 -5.60
CA ASP A 351 -9.58 13.90 -4.43
C ASP A 351 -9.34 13.11 -3.14
N THR A 352 -8.20 13.36 -2.51
CA THR A 352 -7.81 12.67 -1.28
C THR A 352 -8.69 13.02 -0.08
N ARG A 353 -9.43 14.14 -0.12
CA ARG A 353 -10.36 14.53 0.94
C ARG A 353 -11.48 13.52 1.13
N ILE A 354 -11.82 12.78 0.07
CA ILE A 354 -12.84 11.73 0.14
C ILE A 354 -12.37 10.60 1.07
N ILE A 355 -11.13 10.11 0.90
CA ILE A 355 -10.57 9.10 1.80
C ILE A 355 -10.43 9.64 3.22
N GLN A 356 -9.91 10.87 3.39
CA GLN A 356 -9.77 11.49 4.70
C GLN A 356 -11.12 11.55 5.43
N GLY A 357 -12.19 11.99 4.73
CA GLY A 357 -13.55 12.03 5.27
C GLY A 357 -14.08 10.64 5.64
N GLN A 358 -13.80 9.63 4.82
CA GLN A 358 -14.22 8.25 5.11
C GLN A 358 -13.45 7.63 6.29
N LEU A 359 -12.15 7.92 6.44
CA LEU A 359 -11.37 7.48 7.60
C LEU A 359 -11.91 8.11 8.90
N ILE A 360 -12.30 9.39 8.85
CA ILE A 360 -12.94 10.07 9.98
C ILE A 360 -14.30 9.43 10.30
N ALA A 361 -15.14 9.25 9.27
CA ALA A 361 -16.46 8.64 9.44
C ALA A 361 -16.38 7.19 9.98
N ALA A 362 -15.32 6.46 9.64
CA ALA A 362 -15.05 5.13 10.16
C ALA A 362 -14.34 5.12 11.53
N GLY A 363 -14.17 6.27 12.19
CA GLY A 363 -13.52 6.39 13.49
C GLY A 363 -12.02 5.99 13.50
N ARG A 364 -11.36 5.98 12.32
CA ARG A 364 -9.97 5.51 12.18
C ARG A 364 -8.94 6.61 12.26
N ALA A 365 -9.34 7.84 11.98
CA ALA A 365 -8.46 9.00 12.04
C ALA A 365 -9.26 10.25 12.40
N VAL A 366 -8.61 11.22 12.99
CA VAL A 366 -9.13 12.56 13.22
C VAL A 366 -8.10 13.60 12.77
N TRP A 367 -8.51 14.86 12.64
CA TRP A 367 -7.52 15.92 12.41
C TRP A 367 -6.72 16.18 13.69
N LEU A 368 -5.44 16.49 13.56
CA LEU A 368 -4.59 16.85 14.68
C LEU A 368 -5.20 18.06 15.41
N GLY A 369 -5.40 17.94 16.71
CA GLY A 369 -6.13 18.90 17.55
C GLY A 369 -7.59 18.56 17.81
N GLN A 370 -8.10 17.47 17.20
CA GLN A 370 -9.41 16.93 17.53
C GLN A 370 -9.28 15.67 18.39
N ASP A 371 -10.27 15.45 19.24
CA ASP A 371 -10.40 14.20 19.99
C ASP A 371 -11.12 13.14 19.15
N PHE A 372 -10.81 11.88 19.41
CA PHE A 372 -11.59 10.77 18.86
C PHE A 372 -12.99 10.76 19.46
N PRO A 373 -14.02 10.52 18.66
CA PRO A 373 -15.35 10.31 19.18
C PRO A 373 -15.36 9.08 20.11
N PRO A 374 -16.17 9.09 21.17
CA PRO A 374 -16.32 7.92 22.02
C PRO A 374 -16.88 6.76 21.21
N GLY A 375 -16.28 5.58 21.35
CA GLY A 375 -16.68 4.39 20.62
C GLY A 375 -15.73 3.22 20.82
N PRO A 376 -16.08 2.03 20.32
CA PRO A 376 -15.18 0.90 20.36
C PRO A 376 -13.95 1.15 19.47
N PRO A 377 -12.82 0.49 19.75
CA PRO A 377 -11.64 0.56 18.89
C PRO A 377 -11.98 0.10 17.47
N PRO A 378 -11.36 0.69 16.43
CA PRO A 378 -11.65 0.32 15.06
C PRO A 378 -11.25 -1.15 14.78
N VAL A 379 -12.11 -1.86 14.05
CA VAL A 379 -11.84 -3.24 13.60
C VAL A 379 -10.70 -3.22 12.56
N PRO A 380 -9.83 -4.24 12.47
CA PRO A 380 -8.80 -4.31 11.44
C PRO A 380 -9.33 -4.07 10.02
N LEU A 381 -8.52 -3.43 9.16
CA LEU A 381 -8.87 -3.22 7.75
C LEU A 381 -8.83 -4.57 7.01
N ASP A 382 -9.88 -4.85 6.24
CA ASP A 382 -10.01 -6.07 5.43
C ASP A 382 -9.70 -5.85 3.94
N ASP A 383 -9.26 -4.66 3.55
CA ASP A 383 -9.04 -4.23 2.17
C ASP A 383 -8.15 -5.22 1.38
N VAL A 384 -7.08 -5.73 2.01
CA VAL A 384 -6.18 -6.71 1.39
C VAL A 384 -6.86 -8.07 1.25
N ALA A 385 -7.54 -8.54 2.29
CA ALA A 385 -8.24 -9.84 2.29
C ALA A 385 -9.35 -9.87 1.23
N ARG A 386 -10.12 -8.80 1.09
CA ARG A 386 -11.15 -8.63 0.05
C ARG A 386 -10.54 -8.69 -1.36
N ALA A 387 -9.41 -8.01 -1.58
CA ALA A 387 -8.72 -8.04 -2.86
C ALA A 387 -8.19 -9.45 -3.17
N VAL A 388 -7.60 -10.16 -2.20
CA VAL A 388 -7.15 -11.55 -2.34
C VAL A 388 -8.30 -12.47 -2.73
N THR A 389 -9.44 -12.40 -2.04
CA THR A 389 -10.62 -13.21 -2.34
C THR A 389 -11.10 -12.98 -3.77
N ARG A 390 -11.17 -11.72 -4.21
CA ARG A 390 -11.58 -11.39 -5.59
C ARG A 390 -10.59 -11.90 -6.64
N VAL A 391 -9.29 -11.80 -6.39
CA VAL A 391 -8.26 -12.31 -7.34
C VAL A 391 -8.30 -13.84 -7.41
N LYS A 392 -8.42 -14.54 -6.28
CA LYS A 392 -8.54 -16.01 -6.27
C LYS A 392 -9.78 -16.49 -7.02
N ALA A 393 -10.92 -15.80 -6.89
CA ALA A 393 -12.12 -16.12 -7.64
C ALA A 393 -11.94 -15.96 -9.17
N LEU A 394 -11.15 -14.97 -9.63
CA LEU A 394 -10.85 -14.79 -11.06
C LEU A 394 -10.02 -15.95 -11.64
N THR A 395 -9.16 -16.57 -10.85
CA THR A 395 -8.31 -17.67 -11.31
C THR A 395 -9.05 -19.00 -11.27
N ALA A 396 -9.92 -19.24 -10.28
CA ALA A 396 -10.74 -20.44 -10.20
C ALA A 396 -11.69 -20.60 -11.38
N THR A 397 -12.35 -19.53 -11.82
CA THR A 397 -13.23 -19.56 -13.01
C THR A 397 -12.49 -19.81 -14.34
N ALA A 398 -11.17 -19.61 -14.37
CA ALA A 398 -10.37 -19.91 -15.56
C ALA A 398 -10.03 -21.41 -15.67
N ASP A 399 -9.88 -22.08 -14.54
CA ASP A 399 -9.64 -23.53 -14.50
C ASP A 399 -10.90 -24.32 -14.88
N ASP A 400 -12.10 -23.87 -14.47
CA ASP A 400 -13.37 -24.50 -14.91
C ASP A 400 -13.57 -24.44 -16.43
N HIS A 401 -13.17 -23.35 -17.09
CA HIS A 401 -13.23 -23.23 -18.55
C HIS A 401 -12.15 -24.05 -19.27
N ARG A 402 -11.05 -24.37 -18.59
CA ARG A 402 -9.97 -25.19 -19.15
C ARG A 402 -10.32 -26.67 -19.09
N ILE A 403 -10.91 -27.13 -17.99
CA ILE A 403 -11.41 -28.49 -17.80
C ILE A 403 -12.60 -28.81 -18.74
N ALA A 404 -13.41 -27.82 -19.07
CA ALA A 404 -14.54 -27.96 -19.99
C ALA A 404 -14.13 -27.92 -21.47
N ALA A 405 -12.88 -27.59 -21.81
CA ALA A 405 -12.34 -27.47 -23.15
C ALA A 405 -11.36 -28.61 -23.52
N GLU A 406 -10.99 -29.46 -22.57
CA GLU A 406 -10.29 -30.76 -22.74
C GLU A 406 -11.28 -31.91 -22.72
#